data_3a6abc7bfb76fbf6b1c99829cef060a1
#
_entry.id   3a6abc7bfb76fbf6b1c99829cef060a1
#
_cell.length_a   1.000
_cell.length_b   1.000
_cell.length_c   1.000
_cell.angle_alpha   90.00
_cell.angle_beta   90.00
_cell.angle_gamma   90.00
#
_symmetry.space_group_name_H-M   'P 1'
#
loop_
_entity.id
_entity.type
_entity.pdbx_description
1 polymer ?
#
loop_
_entity_poly.entity_id
_entity_poly.type
_entity_poly.pdbx_seq_one_letter_code
_entity_poly.pdbx_strand_id
1 'polypeptide(L)'
;SGLSHEPAGIVLAVRRIVQRHPTVGPLWWLCSHAINAADPFEAIQKCEEEIRTDATIKNLRDAVPQDAKVCVVGWPTSILHALATRSDLKIFVVESNGDGDAAVDRLSSMDVNATLVQFENLSRVIAECDYVIVEALATSSSEIMCSAGSHGVAALGYCEQKPVWLVTALGTRLPNVLWVGMTSQVLGVATSGDHDD
;
A
#
# COMPACT_ATOMS: atom_id res chain seq x y z
N SER A 1 20.58 14.64 -28.11
CA SER A 1 21.72 14.52 -27.17
C SER A 1 21.42 13.43 -26.16
N GLY A 2 22.09 12.27 -26.36
CA GLY A 2 21.83 11.04 -25.65
C GLY A 2 22.17 11.13 -24.17
N LEU A 3 21.18 10.87 -23.35
CA LEU A 3 21.44 10.27 -22.06
C LEU A 3 21.89 8.85 -22.37
N SER A 4 23.17 8.61 -22.22
CA SER A 4 23.81 7.34 -22.43
C SER A 4 23.09 6.26 -21.63
N HIS A 5 22.66 5.22 -22.34
CA HIS A 5 22.11 3.98 -21.78
C HIS A 5 23.22 3.21 -21.04
N GLU A 6 23.83 3.82 -20.03
CA GLU A 6 24.79 3.12 -19.19
C GLU A 6 24.03 2.31 -18.14
N PRO A 7 24.13 0.97 -18.17
CA PRO A 7 23.52 0.09 -17.17
C PRO A 7 23.83 0.51 -15.73
N ALA A 8 25.02 1.04 -15.49
CA ALA A 8 25.44 1.57 -14.19
C ALA A 8 24.59 2.75 -13.70
N GLY A 9 24.14 3.63 -14.59
CA GLY A 9 23.28 4.77 -14.24
C GLY A 9 21.90 4.33 -13.75
N ILE A 10 21.33 3.30 -14.37
CA ILE A 10 20.02 2.74 -13.99
C ILE A 10 20.09 2.07 -12.64
N VAL A 11 21.11 1.27 -12.37
CA VAL A 11 21.31 0.61 -11.06
C VAL A 11 21.41 1.63 -9.93
N LEU A 12 22.17 2.73 -10.15
CA LEU A 12 22.29 3.80 -9.16
C LEU A 12 20.97 4.54 -8.94
N ALA A 13 20.19 4.81 -10.00
CA ALA A 13 18.90 5.45 -9.91
C ALA A 13 17.91 4.58 -9.13
N VAL A 14 17.81 3.30 -9.47
CA VAL A 14 16.97 2.33 -8.78
C VAL A 14 17.31 2.22 -7.28
N ARG A 15 18.61 2.08 -6.96
CA ARG A 15 19.06 2.03 -5.56
C ARG A 15 18.61 3.28 -4.78
N ARG A 16 18.72 4.47 -5.36
CA ARG A 16 18.25 5.72 -4.75
C ARG A 16 16.74 5.74 -4.55
N ILE A 17 15.97 5.25 -5.51
CA ILE A 17 14.49 5.19 -5.43
C ILE A 17 14.07 4.29 -4.26
N VAL A 18 14.55 3.05 -4.21
CA VAL A 18 14.16 2.10 -3.16
C VAL A 18 14.68 2.52 -1.77
N GLN A 19 15.84 3.18 -1.70
CA GLN A 19 16.34 3.76 -0.43
C GLN A 19 15.48 4.91 0.07
N ARG A 20 14.93 5.72 -0.83
CA ARG A 20 14.10 6.87 -0.47
C ARG A 20 12.66 6.47 -0.13
N HIS A 21 12.19 5.36 -0.70
CA HIS A 21 10.83 4.84 -0.57
C HIS A 21 10.83 3.35 -0.20
N PRO A 22 11.40 2.99 0.96
CA PRO A 22 11.65 1.59 1.31
C PRO A 22 10.37 0.78 1.52
N THR A 23 9.25 1.43 1.88
CA THR A 23 7.98 0.77 2.19
C THR A 23 7.03 0.68 1.00
N VAL A 24 7.42 1.16 -0.19
CA VAL A 24 6.54 1.21 -1.37
C VAL A 24 6.79 0.01 -2.28
N GLY A 25 6.07 -1.10 -2.05
CA GLY A 25 6.19 -2.35 -2.82
C GLY A 25 6.14 -2.17 -4.34
N PRO A 26 5.18 -1.41 -4.91
CA PRO A 26 5.12 -1.16 -6.34
C PRO A 26 6.39 -0.52 -6.94
N LEU A 27 7.13 0.30 -6.17
CA LEU A 27 8.41 0.84 -6.63
C LEU A 27 9.50 -0.23 -6.68
N TRP A 28 9.54 -1.15 -5.71
CA TRP A 28 10.45 -2.30 -5.75
C TRP A 28 10.17 -3.19 -6.96
N TRP A 29 8.89 -3.47 -7.22
CA TRP A 29 8.45 -4.23 -8.37
C TRP A 29 8.85 -3.56 -9.68
N LEU A 30 8.53 -2.27 -9.87
CA LEU A 30 8.90 -1.48 -11.06
C LEU A 30 10.43 -1.46 -11.28
N CYS A 31 11.17 -1.14 -10.22
CA CYS A 31 12.63 -1.09 -10.27
C CYS A 31 13.25 -2.42 -10.65
N SER A 32 12.70 -3.53 -10.17
CA SER A 32 13.14 -4.88 -10.54
C SER A 32 12.92 -5.16 -12.03
N HIS A 33 11.78 -4.75 -12.59
CA HIS A 33 11.53 -4.90 -14.04
C HIS A 33 12.52 -4.07 -14.86
N ALA A 34 12.77 -2.83 -14.46
CA ALA A 34 13.70 -1.95 -15.15
C ALA A 34 15.14 -2.47 -15.17
N ILE A 35 15.64 -3.05 -14.06
CA ILE A 35 17.01 -3.56 -13.98
C ILE A 35 17.20 -4.84 -14.82
N ASN A 36 16.19 -5.70 -14.86
CA ASN A 36 16.28 -7.01 -15.50
C ASN A 36 15.91 -6.98 -16.99
N ALA A 37 15.44 -5.87 -17.52
CA ALA A 37 15.07 -5.74 -18.93
C ALA A 37 16.25 -5.36 -19.82
N ALA A 38 16.21 -5.83 -21.06
CA ALA A 38 17.15 -5.40 -22.10
C ALA A 38 16.96 -3.92 -22.46
N ASP A 39 15.69 -3.45 -22.48
CA ASP A 39 15.32 -2.03 -22.57
C ASP A 39 14.54 -1.63 -21.32
N PRO A 40 15.17 -0.91 -20.39
CA PRO A 40 14.55 -0.44 -19.16
C PRO A 40 13.38 0.53 -19.37
N PHE A 41 13.43 1.36 -20.43
CA PHE A 41 12.37 2.32 -20.71
C PHE A 41 11.11 1.64 -21.21
N GLU A 42 11.24 0.67 -22.09
CA GLU A 42 10.14 -0.16 -22.55
C GLU A 42 9.51 -0.93 -21.38
N ALA A 43 10.34 -1.50 -20.50
CA ALA A 43 9.87 -2.20 -19.30
C ALA A 43 9.08 -1.28 -18.36
N ILE A 44 9.53 -0.04 -18.14
CA ILE A 44 8.84 0.94 -17.31
C ILE A 44 7.50 1.31 -17.94
N GLN A 45 7.44 1.57 -19.25
CA GLN A 45 6.19 1.90 -19.95
C GLN A 45 5.18 0.75 -19.86
N LYS A 46 5.65 -0.49 -19.98
CA LYS A 46 4.81 -1.68 -19.82
C LYS A 46 4.25 -1.76 -18.39
N CYS A 47 5.08 -1.58 -17.39
CA CYS A 47 4.64 -1.58 -15.99
C CYS A 47 3.64 -0.45 -15.69
N GLU A 48 3.84 0.73 -16.27
CA GLU A 48 2.90 1.85 -16.14
C GLU A 48 1.53 1.51 -16.73
N GLU A 49 1.50 0.89 -17.91
CA GLU A 49 0.27 0.41 -18.54
C GLU A 49 -0.44 -0.66 -17.70
N GLU A 50 0.32 -1.60 -17.14
CA GLU A 50 -0.22 -2.64 -16.27
C GLU A 50 -0.84 -2.03 -15.00
N ILE A 51 -0.19 -1.06 -14.36
CA ILE A 51 -0.73 -0.33 -13.20
C ILE A 51 -1.99 0.45 -13.60
N ARG A 52 -1.98 1.10 -14.75
CA ARG A 52 -3.12 1.90 -15.23
C ARG A 52 -4.35 1.04 -15.51
N THR A 53 -4.16 -0.20 -15.91
CA THR A 53 -5.22 -1.17 -16.22
C THR A 53 -5.58 -2.08 -15.05
N ASP A 54 -4.93 -1.94 -13.89
CA ASP A 54 -5.23 -2.73 -12.70
C ASP A 54 -6.67 -2.48 -12.22
N ALA A 55 -7.42 -3.57 -12.11
CA ALA A 55 -8.83 -3.52 -11.75
C ALA A 55 -9.07 -3.40 -10.23
N THR A 56 -8.03 -3.40 -9.39
CA THR A 56 -8.16 -3.42 -7.93
C THR A 56 -9.02 -2.28 -7.39
N ILE A 57 -8.77 -1.05 -7.83
CA ILE A 57 -9.53 0.14 -7.42
C ILE A 57 -11.01 0.02 -7.81
N LYS A 58 -11.28 -0.40 -9.05
CA LYS A 58 -12.64 -0.61 -9.54
C LYS A 58 -13.35 -1.72 -8.77
N ASN A 59 -12.68 -2.86 -8.59
CA ASN A 59 -13.25 -4.00 -7.89
C ASN A 59 -13.58 -3.67 -6.43
N LEU A 60 -12.69 -2.96 -5.73
CA LEU A 60 -12.94 -2.53 -4.35
C LEU A 60 -14.15 -1.59 -4.29
N ARG A 61 -14.19 -0.56 -5.16
CA ARG A 61 -15.31 0.38 -5.20
C ARG A 61 -16.65 -0.30 -5.42
N ASP A 62 -16.68 -1.29 -6.34
CA ASP A 62 -17.90 -2.01 -6.71
C ASP A 62 -18.30 -3.07 -5.65
N ALA A 63 -17.35 -3.54 -4.84
CA ALA A 63 -17.58 -4.54 -3.78
C ALA A 63 -18.13 -3.93 -2.48
N VAL A 64 -17.80 -2.67 -2.17
CA VAL A 64 -18.29 -2.01 -0.94
C VAL A 64 -19.77 -1.67 -1.08
N PRO A 65 -20.68 -2.18 -0.20
CA PRO A 65 -22.10 -1.90 -0.26
C PRO A 65 -22.43 -0.41 -0.11
N GLN A 66 -23.64 -0.02 -0.52
CA GLN A 66 -24.14 1.33 -0.29
C GLN A 66 -24.31 1.59 1.20
N ASP A 67 -24.14 2.87 1.58
CA ASP A 67 -24.32 3.38 2.94
C ASP A 67 -23.45 2.68 4.01
N ALA A 68 -22.43 1.92 3.58
CA ALA A 68 -21.56 1.18 4.49
C ALA A 68 -20.67 2.12 5.33
N LYS A 69 -20.39 1.68 6.54
CA LYS A 69 -19.40 2.28 7.44
C LYS A 69 -18.10 1.50 7.35
N VAL A 70 -17.05 2.14 6.88
CA VAL A 70 -15.77 1.51 6.57
C VAL A 70 -14.67 2.08 7.48
N CYS A 71 -13.87 1.21 8.07
CA CYS A 71 -12.66 1.59 8.81
C CYS A 71 -11.42 1.31 7.97
N VAL A 72 -10.54 2.32 7.82
CA VAL A 72 -9.26 2.24 7.11
C VAL A 72 -8.13 2.78 8.00
N VAL A 73 -6.85 2.57 7.62
CA VAL A 73 -5.69 2.95 8.44
C VAL A 73 -4.75 3.87 7.66
N GLY A 74 -4.44 5.03 8.21
CA GLY A 74 -3.48 5.99 7.68
C GLY A 74 -3.85 6.51 6.29
N TRP A 75 -2.90 6.47 5.35
CA TRP A 75 -3.08 6.88 3.96
C TRP A 75 -3.07 5.67 3.00
N PRO A 76 -4.15 4.88 2.93
CA PRO A 76 -4.22 3.73 2.02
C PRO A 76 -4.57 4.21 0.61
N THR A 77 -3.57 4.38 -0.25
CA THR A 77 -3.69 5.04 -1.56
C THR A 77 -4.75 4.42 -2.47
N SER A 78 -4.75 3.10 -2.64
CA SER A 78 -5.71 2.41 -3.52
C SER A 78 -7.12 2.45 -2.94
N ILE A 79 -7.26 2.33 -1.62
CA ILE A 79 -8.55 2.42 -0.92
C ILE A 79 -9.11 3.83 -1.04
N LEU A 80 -8.29 4.87 -0.79
CA LEU A 80 -8.73 6.26 -0.93
C LEU A 80 -9.19 6.56 -2.36
N HIS A 81 -8.47 6.09 -3.37
CA HIS A 81 -8.89 6.24 -4.77
C HIS A 81 -10.20 5.51 -5.08
N ALA A 82 -10.39 4.29 -4.54
CA ALA A 82 -11.62 3.53 -4.75
C ALA A 82 -12.84 4.20 -4.12
N LEU A 83 -12.68 4.77 -2.94
CA LEU A 83 -13.77 5.32 -2.14
C LEU A 83 -13.99 6.83 -2.34
N ALA A 84 -13.09 7.53 -3.00
CA ALA A 84 -13.13 8.98 -3.20
C ALA A 84 -14.37 9.50 -3.97
N THR A 85 -15.10 8.63 -4.66
CA THR A 85 -16.33 8.96 -5.40
C THR A 85 -17.60 8.42 -4.73
N ARG A 86 -17.46 7.89 -3.51
CA ARG A 86 -18.52 7.22 -2.75
C ARG A 86 -19.00 8.11 -1.60
N SER A 87 -19.75 9.16 -1.92
CA SER A 87 -20.35 10.09 -0.94
C SER A 87 -21.44 9.45 -0.05
N ASP A 88 -21.89 8.26 -0.42
CA ASP A 88 -22.81 7.44 0.36
C ASP A 88 -22.16 6.77 1.59
N LEU A 89 -20.80 6.64 1.59
CA LEU A 89 -20.10 5.94 2.66
C LEU A 89 -19.80 6.85 3.87
N LYS A 90 -19.66 6.22 5.04
CA LYS A 90 -19.01 6.82 6.20
C LYS A 90 -17.67 6.15 6.42
N ILE A 91 -16.58 6.92 6.29
CA ILE A 91 -15.21 6.40 6.37
C ILE A 91 -14.59 6.85 7.70
N PHE A 92 -14.14 5.89 8.48
CA PHE A 92 -13.35 6.10 9.68
C PHE A 92 -11.88 5.85 9.34
N VAL A 93 -11.05 6.88 9.48
CA VAL A 93 -9.62 6.81 9.20
C VAL A 93 -8.87 6.73 10.52
N VAL A 94 -8.28 5.58 10.81
CA VAL A 94 -7.44 5.41 12.01
C VAL A 94 -6.11 6.11 11.80
N GLU A 95 -5.70 6.91 12.79
CA GLU A 95 -4.42 7.61 12.74
C GLU A 95 -3.24 6.62 12.62
N SER A 96 -2.29 6.94 11.76
CA SER A 96 -1.06 6.17 11.55
C SER A 96 0.06 7.09 11.10
N ASN A 97 1.05 7.32 11.94
CA ASN A 97 2.27 8.08 11.67
C ASN A 97 2.05 9.52 11.15
N GLY A 98 0.92 10.14 11.44
CA GLY A 98 0.57 11.49 10.98
C GLY A 98 -0.14 11.55 9.63
N ASP A 99 -0.48 10.42 9.03
CA ASP A 99 -1.10 10.35 7.70
C ASP A 99 -2.64 10.43 7.74
N GLY A 100 -3.25 10.19 8.90
CA GLY A 100 -4.71 10.10 9.04
C GLY A 100 -5.43 11.41 8.76
N ASP A 101 -4.92 12.52 9.28
CA ASP A 101 -5.49 13.87 9.05
C ASP A 101 -5.51 14.21 7.56
N ALA A 102 -4.39 14.00 6.85
CA ALA A 102 -4.28 14.27 5.43
C ALA A 102 -5.25 13.40 4.60
N ALA A 103 -5.47 12.15 5.02
CA ALA A 103 -6.44 11.26 4.38
C ALA A 103 -7.89 11.76 4.57
N VAL A 104 -8.24 12.21 5.76
CA VAL A 104 -9.56 12.81 6.06
C VAL A 104 -9.76 14.09 5.26
N ASP A 105 -8.78 14.98 5.21
CA ASP A 105 -8.85 16.22 4.44
C ASP A 105 -9.05 15.94 2.95
N ARG A 106 -8.33 14.95 2.42
CA ARG A 106 -8.47 14.53 1.02
C ARG A 106 -9.86 14.00 0.71
N LEU A 107 -10.41 13.12 1.55
CA LEU A 107 -11.76 12.57 1.35
C LEU A 107 -12.83 13.67 1.50
N SER A 108 -12.70 14.52 2.50
CA SER A 108 -13.62 15.63 2.74
C SER A 108 -13.63 16.63 1.58
N SER A 109 -12.48 16.88 0.95
CA SER A 109 -12.39 17.73 -0.25
C SER A 109 -13.12 17.16 -1.48
N MET A 110 -13.53 15.90 -1.42
CA MET A 110 -14.27 15.17 -2.45
C MET A 110 -15.71 14.85 -2.02
N ASP A 111 -16.23 15.56 -1.02
CA ASP A 111 -17.57 15.38 -0.46
C ASP A 111 -17.85 13.98 0.13
N VAL A 112 -16.79 13.28 0.57
CA VAL A 112 -16.90 11.99 1.25
C VAL A 112 -16.91 12.21 2.75
N ASN A 113 -17.86 11.60 3.47
CA ASN A 113 -17.96 11.68 4.93
C ASN A 113 -16.84 10.88 5.59
N ALA A 114 -15.76 11.55 5.97
CA ALA A 114 -14.60 10.96 6.63
C ALA A 114 -14.40 11.54 8.04
N THR A 115 -13.97 10.69 8.97
CA THR A 115 -13.71 11.06 10.37
C THR A 115 -12.39 10.44 10.83
N LEU A 116 -11.51 11.27 11.40
CA LEU A 116 -10.29 10.78 12.05
C LEU A 116 -10.61 10.02 13.32
N VAL A 117 -9.95 8.91 13.53
CA VAL A 117 -10.08 8.04 14.70
C VAL A 117 -8.75 7.95 15.42
N GLN A 118 -8.70 8.49 16.62
CA GLN A 118 -7.59 8.30 17.53
C GLN A 118 -7.65 6.91 18.17
N PHE A 119 -6.48 6.39 18.55
CA PHE A 119 -6.31 5.01 19.01
C PHE A 119 -7.23 4.66 20.20
N GLU A 120 -7.46 5.58 21.13
CA GLU A 120 -8.32 5.39 22.30
C GLU A 120 -9.80 5.17 21.94
N ASN A 121 -10.23 5.58 20.76
CA ASN A 121 -11.59 5.40 20.26
C ASN A 121 -11.78 4.17 19.37
N LEU A 122 -10.70 3.44 19.09
CA LEU A 122 -10.67 2.41 18.07
C LEU A 122 -11.70 1.29 18.30
N SER A 123 -11.78 0.73 19.51
CA SER A 123 -12.71 -0.37 19.81
C SER A 123 -14.16 0.02 19.57
N ARG A 124 -14.55 1.24 19.98
CA ARG A 124 -15.90 1.76 19.75
C ARG A 124 -16.21 1.92 18.27
N VAL A 125 -15.26 2.44 17.51
CA VAL A 125 -15.43 2.66 16.06
C VAL A 125 -15.50 1.34 15.32
N ILE A 126 -14.65 0.37 15.64
CA ILE A 126 -14.68 -0.95 14.99
C ILE A 126 -16.02 -1.67 15.26
N ALA A 127 -16.55 -1.60 16.49
CA ALA A 127 -17.87 -2.15 16.78
C ALA A 127 -18.98 -1.51 15.93
N GLU A 128 -18.83 -0.22 15.56
CA GLU A 128 -19.78 0.54 14.76
C GLU A 128 -19.65 0.32 13.25
N CYS A 129 -18.47 -0.12 12.78
CA CYS A 129 -18.19 -0.35 11.36
C CYS A 129 -18.88 -1.59 10.81
N ASP A 130 -19.12 -1.58 9.49
CA ASP A 130 -19.56 -2.76 8.74
C ASP A 130 -18.38 -3.54 8.19
N TYR A 131 -17.30 -2.82 7.81
CA TYR A 131 -16.08 -3.39 7.21
C TYR A 131 -14.83 -2.74 7.77
N VAL A 132 -13.79 -3.55 7.92
CA VAL A 132 -12.41 -3.11 8.11
C VAL A 132 -11.65 -3.39 6.81
N ILE A 133 -11.04 -2.37 6.22
CA ILE A 133 -10.29 -2.52 4.98
C ILE A 133 -8.86 -2.04 5.20
N VAL A 134 -7.90 -2.92 4.99
CA VAL A 134 -6.45 -2.68 5.15
C VAL A 134 -5.77 -2.76 3.80
N GLU A 135 -4.81 -1.88 3.54
CA GLU A 135 -4.01 -1.92 2.32
C GLU A 135 -2.63 -2.51 2.60
N ALA A 136 -2.21 -3.44 1.76
CA ALA A 136 -0.86 -3.95 1.78
C ALA A 136 0.11 -2.99 1.08
N LEU A 137 1.17 -2.61 1.76
CA LEU A 137 2.33 -1.90 1.18
C LEU A 137 3.16 -2.85 0.31
N ALA A 138 3.29 -4.10 0.76
CA ALA A 138 3.89 -5.21 0.04
C ALA A 138 3.43 -6.54 0.62
N THR A 139 3.49 -7.61 -0.18
CA THR A 139 3.21 -8.98 0.25
C THR A 139 4.25 -9.94 -0.29
N SER A 140 4.56 -10.98 0.48
CA SER A 140 5.25 -12.18 0.03
C SER A 140 4.26 -13.34 -0.18
N SER A 141 4.77 -14.56 -0.25
CA SER A 141 3.92 -15.77 -0.27
C SER A 141 3.26 -16.08 1.09
N SER A 142 3.80 -15.56 2.19
CA SER A 142 3.40 -15.91 3.56
C SER A 142 3.25 -14.71 4.51
N GLU A 143 3.71 -13.52 4.11
CA GLU A 143 3.76 -12.35 4.97
C GLU A 143 3.22 -11.11 4.27
N ILE A 144 2.74 -10.16 5.05
CA ILE A 144 2.14 -8.91 4.57
C ILE A 144 2.77 -7.75 5.36
N MET A 145 3.18 -6.72 4.63
CA MET A 145 3.55 -5.43 5.21
C MET A 145 2.41 -4.44 5.01
N CYS A 146 1.96 -3.82 6.09
CA CYS A 146 0.93 -2.78 6.10
C CYS A 146 1.41 -1.56 6.90
N SER A 147 0.65 -0.47 6.84
CA SER A 147 0.85 0.71 7.69
C SER A 147 0.80 0.36 9.18
N ALA A 148 1.50 1.14 10.00
CA ALA A 148 1.50 0.95 11.46
C ALA A 148 0.07 0.95 12.01
N GLY A 149 -0.22 0.05 12.95
CA GLY A 149 -1.55 -0.12 13.54
C GLY A 149 -2.50 -1.04 12.76
N SER A 150 -2.26 -1.33 11.48
CA SER A 150 -3.15 -2.17 10.65
C SER A 150 -3.40 -3.55 11.24
N HIS A 151 -2.39 -4.18 11.83
CA HIS A 151 -2.54 -5.48 12.49
C HIS A 151 -3.50 -5.41 13.68
N GLY A 152 -3.38 -4.37 14.53
CA GLY A 152 -4.28 -4.16 15.67
C GLY A 152 -5.72 -3.89 15.24
N VAL A 153 -5.90 -3.06 14.18
CA VAL A 153 -7.23 -2.76 13.62
C VAL A 153 -7.87 -4.02 13.03
N ALA A 154 -7.11 -4.82 12.28
CA ALA A 154 -7.58 -6.09 11.72
C ALA A 154 -7.93 -7.11 12.82
N ALA A 155 -7.12 -7.22 13.88
CA ALA A 155 -7.37 -8.11 15.01
C ALA A 155 -8.65 -7.70 15.77
N LEU A 156 -8.87 -6.41 16.01
CA LEU A 156 -10.11 -5.91 16.61
C LEU A 156 -11.31 -6.18 15.70
N GLY A 157 -11.19 -5.94 14.39
CA GLY A 157 -12.23 -6.29 13.43
C GLY A 157 -12.62 -7.77 13.51
N TYR A 158 -11.63 -8.64 13.57
CA TYR A 158 -11.85 -10.08 13.75
C TYR A 158 -12.56 -10.41 15.07
N CYS A 159 -12.13 -9.82 16.19
CA CYS A 159 -12.77 -10.02 17.49
C CYS A 159 -14.23 -9.54 17.51
N GLU A 160 -14.54 -8.43 16.83
CA GLU A 160 -15.88 -7.88 16.67
C GLU A 160 -16.70 -8.56 15.56
N GLN A 161 -16.17 -9.65 14.99
CA GLN A 161 -16.81 -10.42 13.91
C GLN A 161 -17.15 -9.57 12.68
N LYS A 162 -16.35 -8.55 12.40
CA LYS A 162 -16.48 -7.72 11.21
C LYS A 162 -15.68 -8.32 10.06
N PRO A 163 -16.16 -8.25 8.81
CA PRO A 163 -15.37 -8.58 7.64
C PRO A 163 -14.10 -7.72 7.59
N VAL A 164 -12.94 -8.37 7.54
CA VAL A 164 -11.64 -7.73 7.37
C VAL A 164 -11.14 -8.02 5.96
N TRP A 165 -11.01 -6.99 5.14
CA TRP A 165 -10.55 -7.10 3.76
C TRP A 165 -9.12 -6.59 3.66
N LEU A 166 -8.30 -7.31 2.89
CA LEU A 166 -6.97 -6.90 2.50
C LEU A 166 -6.96 -6.50 1.03
N VAL A 167 -6.56 -5.26 0.78
CA VAL A 167 -6.38 -4.74 -0.58
C VAL A 167 -4.92 -4.90 -0.99
N THR A 168 -4.70 -5.57 -2.12
CA THR A 168 -3.38 -5.77 -2.73
C THR A 168 -3.42 -5.30 -4.18
N ALA A 169 -2.91 -4.10 -4.44
CA ALA A 169 -2.81 -3.56 -5.79
C ALA A 169 -1.66 -4.22 -6.57
N LEU A 170 -1.64 -4.02 -7.88
CA LEU A 170 -0.55 -4.50 -8.72
C LEU A 170 0.80 -3.96 -8.21
N GLY A 171 1.83 -4.82 -8.27
CA GLY A 171 3.17 -4.49 -7.81
C GLY A 171 3.39 -4.59 -6.29
N THR A 172 2.35 -4.81 -5.48
CA THR A 172 2.53 -5.07 -4.04
C THR A 172 3.02 -6.49 -3.76
N ARG A 173 2.71 -7.46 -4.63
CA ARG A 173 3.16 -8.85 -4.47
C ARG A 173 4.59 -8.99 -4.97
N LEU A 174 5.54 -9.15 -4.06
CA LEU A 174 6.96 -9.23 -4.35
C LEU A 174 7.46 -10.68 -4.36
N PRO A 175 8.33 -11.04 -5.32
CA PRO A 175 9.13 -12.25 -5.23
C PRO A 175 9.96 -12.26 -3.94
N ASN A 176 10.29 -13.46 -3.42
CA ASN A 176 10.97 -13.59 -2.13
C ASN A 176 12.27 -12.78 -2.01
N VAL A 177 13.07 -12.72 -3.07
CA VAL A 177 14.33 -11.94 -3.08
C VAL A 177 14.08 -10.45 -2.86
N LEU A 178 13.06 -9.89 -3.52
CA LEU A 178 12.68 -8.47 -3.33
C LEU A 178 12.05 -8.23 -1.96
N TRP A 179 11.25 -9.17 -1.47
CA TRP A 179 10.66 -9.12 -0.13
C TRP A 179 11.74 -9.04 0.94
N VAL A 180 12.72 -9.96 0.90
CA VAL A 180 13.85 -9.96 1.85
C VAL A 180 14.66 -8.67 1.76
N GLY A 181 14.97 -8.18 0.54
CA GLY A 181 15.66 -6.91 0.37
C GLY A 181 14.89 -5.72 0.96
N MET A 182 13.59 -5.66 0.71
CA MET A 182 12.70 -4.61 1.22
C MET A 182 12.60 -4.65 2.76
N THR A 183 12.30 -5.82 3.32
CA THR A 183 12.14 -5.97 4.78
C THR A 183 13.44 -5.72 5.54
N SER A 184 14.59 -6.17 5.02
CA SER A 184 15.90 -5.87 5.60
C SER A 184 16.17 -4.38 5.63
N GLN A 185 15.83 -3.65 4.58
CA GLN A 185 16.00 -2.20 4.52
C GLN A 185 15.06 -1.46 5.49
N VAL A 186 13.79 -1.88 5.58
CA VAL A 186 12.79 -1.27 6.48
C VAL A 186 13.13 -1.51 7.94
N LEU A 187 13.57 -2.72 8.29
CA LEU A 187 13.91 -3.11 9.65
C LEU A 187 15.32 -2.71 10.08
N GLY A 188 16.13 -2.17 9.16
CA GLY A 188 17.53 -1.82 9.44
C GLY A 188 18.41 -3.04 9.73
N VAL A 189 17.99 -4.25 9.33
CA VAL A 189 18.75 -5.47 9.47
C VAL A 189 19.75 -5.54 8.34
N ALA A 190 21.06 -5.38 8.67
CA ALA A 190 22.11 -5.65 7.72
C ALA A 190 21.98 -7.14 7.29
N THR A 191 21.83 -7.37 6.00
CA THR A 191 22.06 -8.70 5.44
C THR A 191 23.54 -9.00 5.64
N SER A 192 23.88 -9.73 6.72
CA SER A 192 25.19 -10.35 6.85
C SER A 192 25.30 -11.31 5.67
N GLY A 193 26.07 -10.90 4.66
CA GLY A 193 26.49 -11.82 3.62
C GLY A 193 27.29 -12.93 4.29
N ASP A 194 26.72 -14.10 4.40
CA ASP A 194 27.47 -15.32 4.58
C ASP A 194 28.32 -15.53 3.31
N HIS A 195 29.50 -14.97 3.35
CA HIS A 195 30.64 -15.49 2.61
C HIS A 195 31.28 -16.51 3.53
N ASP A 196 30.79 -17.72 3.50
CA ASP A 196 31.56 -18.88 3.88
C ASP A 196 32.18 -19.48 2.61
N ASP A 197 33.50 -19.67 2.70
CA ASP A 197 34.48 -20.17 1.74
C ASP A 197 34.10 -21.48 1.00
#